data_dd5aaa4da94c0b2625342629ccddd641
#
_entry.id   dd5aaa4da94c0b2625342629ccddd641
#
_cell.length_a   1.000
_cell.length_b   1.000
_cell.length_c   1.000
_cell.angle_alpha   90.00
_cell.angle_beta   90.00
_cell.angle_gamma   90.00
#
_symmetry.space_group_name_H-M   'P 1'
#
loop_
_entity.id
_entity.type
_entity.pdbx_description
1 polymer ?
#
loop_
_entity_poly.entity_id
_entity_poly.type
_entity_poly.pdbx_seq_one_letter_code
_entity_poly.pdbx_strand_id
1 'polypeptide(L)'
;IRPVLIIQNDVGNKHSPTVIAAAITSQTTKNKLPTHIEISPEESGLKADSIVLTEQIRTIDKSRLKEKIGHINDERIINELNSALGVSFGLEF
;
A
#
# COMPACT_ATOMS: atom_id res chain seq x y z
N ILE A 1 4.45 0.96 -15.79
CA ILE A 1 3.27 0.99 -14.89
C ILE A 1 3.55 0.08 -13.71
N ARG A 2 3.42 0.61 -12.52
CA ARG A 2 3.66 -0.15 -11.30
C ARG A 2 2.43 -0.15 -10.41
N PRO A 3 2.17 -1.24 -9.68
CA PRO A 3 1.06 -1.27 -8.76
C PRO A 3 1.33 -0.38 -7.55
N VAL A 4 0.26 0.14 -6.97
CA VAL A 4 0.33 0.91 -5.72
C VAL A 4 -0.82 0.46 -4.83
N LEU A 5 -0.66 0.67 -3.52
CA LEU A 5 -1.73 0.44 -2.56
C LEU A 5 -2.30 1.79 -2.15
N ILE A 6 -3.60 1.98 -2.34
CA ILE A 6 -4.27 3.20 -1.92
C ILE A 6 -4.49 3.14 -0.42
N ILE A 7 -3.93 4.12 0.29
CA ILE A 7 -3.97 4.17 1.76
C ILE A 7 -4.79 5.33 2.29
N GLN A 8 -5.39 6.12 1.39
CA GLN A 8 -6.25 7.22 1.77
C GLN A 8 -7.61 6.68 2.22
N ASN A 9 -8.25 7.35 3.18
CA ASN A 9 -9.55 6.92 3.66
C ASN A 9 -10.63 7.07 2.59
N ASP A 10 -11.78 6.43 2.82
CA ASP A 10 -12.84 6.37 1.80
C ASP A 10 -13.45 7.72 1.49
N VAL A 11 -13.51 8.62 2.46
CA VAL A 11 -14.04 9.97 2.21
C VAL A 11 -13.14 10.70 1.22
N GLY A 12 -11.82 10.66 1.46
CA GLY A 12 -10.86 11.24 0.53
C GLY A 12 -10.90 10.57 -0.83
N ASN A 13 -11.00 9.22 -0.85
CA ASN A 13 -11.07 8.49 -2.11
C ASN A 13 -12.28 8.89 -2.94
N LYS A 14 -13.39 9.20 -2.29
CA LYS A 14 -14.61 9.58 -2.98
C LYS A 14 -14.59 11.01 -3.49
N HIS A 15 -14.08 11.93 -2.69
CA HIS A 15 -14.26 13.37 -2.93
C HIS A 15 -13.02 14.10 -3.44
N SER A 16 -11.84 13.56 -3.19
CA SER A 16 -10.60 14.22 -3.63
C SER A 16 -10.27 13.85 -5.08
N PRO A 17 -9.71 14.78 -5.87
CA PRO A 17 -9.20 14.43 -7.20
C PRO A 17 -7.92 13.62 -7.16
N THR A 18 -7.30 13.48 -5.99
CA THR A 18 -6.05 12.74 -5.81
C THR A 18 -6.23 11.64 -4.77
N VAL A 19 -5.31 10.68 -4.76
CA VAL A 19 -5.26 9.63 -3.74
C VAL A 19 -3.85 9.58 -3.16
N ILE A 20 -3.77 9.11 -1.92
CA ILE A 20 -2.48 8.85 -1.26
C ILE A 20 -2.20 7.36 -1.42
N ALA A 21 -1.01 7.03 -1.90
CA ALA A 21 -0.67 5.65 -2.22
C ALA A 21 0.74 5.30 -1.78
N ALA A 22 0.94 4.03 -1.45
CA ALA A 22 2.24 3.46 -1.14
C ALA A 22 2.71 2.61 -2.32
N ALA A 23 4.00 2.66 -2.60
CA ALA A 23 4.58 1.87 -3.68
C ALA A 23 4.58 0.38 -3.34
N ILE A 24 4.46 -0.45 -4.38
CA ILE A 24 4.53 -1.90 -4.24
C ILE A 24 5.65 -2.41 -5.15
N THR A 25 6.45 -3.35 -4.65
CA THR A 25 7.49 -3.99 -5.43
C THR A 25 7.36 -5.52 -5.35
N SER A 26 7.72 -6.19 -6.44
CA SER A 26 7.78 -7.65 -6.46
C SER A 26 9.16 -8.17 -6.05
N GLN A 27 10.12 -7.31 -5.76
CA GLN A 27 11.45 -7.73 -5.32
C GLN A 27 11.44 -8.01 -3.84
N THR A 28 11.32 -9.29 -3.49
CA THR A 28 11.14 -9.73 -2.12
C THR A 28 12.40 -10.29 -1.47
N THR A 29 13.54 -10.26 -2.17
CA THR A 29 14.77 -10.87 -1.69
C THR A 29 15.60 -9.98 -0.78
N LYS A 30 15.20 -8.73 -0.62
CA LYS A 30 15.97 -7.76 0.15
C LYS A 30 15.66 -7.85 1.63
N ASN A 31 16.55 -7.29 2.43
CA ASN A 31 16.32 -7.17 3.86
C ASN A 31 15.04 -6.37 4.10
N LYS A 32 14.19 -6.94 4.94
CA LYS A 32 12.90 -6.35 5.23
C LYS A 32 13.05 -5.26 6.28
N LEU A 33 12.47 -4.11 6.02
CA LEU A 33 12.42 -3.00 6.98
C LEU A 33 11.10 -3.05 7.76
N PRO A 34 11.04 -2.40 8.93
CA PRO A 34 9.77 -2.31 9.68
C PRO A 34 8.63 -1.64 8.89
N THR A 35 8.98 -0.88 7.85
CA THR A 35 8.01 -0.19 6.99
C THR A 35 7.56 -1.06 5.81
N HIS A 36 8.02 -2.30 5.72
CA HIS A 36 7.68 -3.20 4.63
C HIS A 36 6.60 -4.19 5.06
N ILE A 37 5.59 -4.37 4.21
CA ILE A 37 4.50 -5.33 4.43
C ILE A 37 4.49 -6.33 3.28
N GLU A 38 4.63 -7.60 3.61
CA GLU A 38 4.54 -8.67 2.60
C GLU A 38 3.09 -8.99 2.31
N ILE A 39 2.75 -9.09 1.03
CA ILE A 39 1.41 -9.48 0.59
C ILE A 39 1.52 -10.56 -0.48
N SER A 40 0.64 -11.55 -0.38
CA SER A 40 0.59 -12.66 -1.34
C SER A 40 -0.39 -12.35 -2.46
N PRO A 41 -0.33 -13.10 -3.58
CA PRO A 41 -1.33 -12.96 -4.63
C PRO A 41 -2.75 -13.18 -4.15
N GLU A 42 -2.95 -14.13 -3.23
CA GLU A 42 -4.27 -14.43 -2.69
C GLU A 42 -4.84 -13.25 -1.91
N GLU A 43 -3.98 -12.52 -1.22
CA GLU A 43 -4.39 -11.40 -0.38
C GLU A 43 -4.59 -10.11 -1.17
N SER A 44 -3.88 -9.96 -2.28
CA SER A 44 -3.80 -8.68 -2.99
C SER A 44 -4.41 -8.68 -4.38
N GLY A 45 -4.50 -9.84 -5.02
CA GLY A 45 -4.87 -9.92 -6.43
C GLY A 45 -3.71 -9.67 -7.38
N LEU A 46 -2.51 -9.42 -6.86
CA LEU A 46 -1.31 -9.28 -7.68
C LEU A 46 -0.86 -10.65 -8.20
N LYS A 47 0.00 -10.66 -9.19
CA LYS A 47 0.44 -11.90 -9.84
C LYS A 47 1.56 -12.62 -9.07
N ALA A 48 2.26 -11.91 -8.20
CA ALA A 48 3.40 -12.46 -7.47
C ALA A 48 3.44 -11.92 -6.06
N ASP A 49 4.17 -12.62 -5.18
CA ASP A 49 4.45 -12.11 -3.84
C ASP A 49 5.08 -10.72 -3.96
N SER A 50 4.63 -9.81 -3.14
CA SER A 50 5.02 -8.41 -3.24
C SER A 50 5.22 -7.81 -1.87
N ILE A 51 5.86 -6.63 -1.86
CA ILE A 51 6.08 -5.86 -0.63
C ILE A 51 5.50 -4.48 -0.82
N VAL A 52 4.67 -4.04 0.13
CA VAL A 52 4.22 -2.66 0.20
C VAL A 52 5.29 -1.86 0.94
N LEU A 53 5.74 -0.78 0.34
CA LEU A 53 6.82 0.06 0.86
C LEU A 53 6.19 1.30 1.48
N THR A 54 5.91 1.25 2.79
CA THR A 54 5.21 2.36 3.44
C THR A 54 6.09 3.58 3.67
N GLU A 55 7.39 3.49 3.39
CA GLU A 55 8.26 4.66 3.39
C GLU A 55 8.22 5.38 2.04
N GLN A 56 7.58 4.81 1.02
CA GLN A 56 7.47 5.41 -0.31
C GLN A 56 6.03 5.78 -0.59
N ILE A 57 5.63 6.88 0.00
CA ILE A 57 4.25 7.39 -0.06
C ILE A 57 4.22 8.57 -1.02
N ARG A 58 3.18 8.64 -1.85
CA ARG A 58 3.00 9.79 -2.73
C ARG A 58 1.53 10.06 -3.03
N THR A 59 1.28 11.26 -3.49
CA THR A 59 -0.03 11.67 -3.96
C THR A 59 -0.12 11.48 -5.46
N ILE A 60 -1.18 10.85 -5.91
CA ILE A 60 -1.37 10.52 -7.32
C ILE A 60 -2.72 11.05 -7.78
N ASP A 61 -2.75 11.69 -8.95
CA ASP A 61 -4.00 12.07 -9.60
C ASP A 61 -4.82 10.81 -9.91
N LYS A 62 -6.11 10.84 -9.59
CA LYS A 62 -6.99 9.70 -9.90
C LYS A 62 -7.00 9.37 -11.39
N SER A 63 -6.83 10.36 -12.24
CA SER A 63 -6.79 10.15 -13.68
C SER A 63 -5.63 9.25 -14.13
N ARG A 64 -4.62 9.08 -13.29
CA ARG A 64 -3.47 8.23 -13.60
C ARG A 64 -3.66 6.78 -13.18
N LEU A 65 -4.72 6.48 -12.43
CA LEU A 65 -5.04 5.12 -12.05
C LEU A 65 -5.62 4.38 -13.26
N LYS A 66 -5.09 3.18 -13.54
CA LYS A 66 -5.51 2.42 -14.73
C LYS A 66 -6.60 1.41 -14.41
N GLU A 67 -6.34 0.50 -13.48
CA GLU A 67 -7.35 -0.51 -13.13
C GLU A 67 -7.19 -0.92 -11.68
N LYS A 68 -8.29 -1.37 -11.11
CA LYS A 68 -8.28 -1.93 -9.78
C LYS A 68 -7.87 -3.40 -9.88
N ILE A 69 -6.79 -3.75 -9.21
CA ILE A 69 -6.27 -5.12 -9.22
C ILE A 69 -6.95 -5.96 -8.15
N GLY A 70 -7.20 -5.39 -6.99
CA GLY A 70 -7.81 -6.11 -5.89
C GLY A 70 -8.10 -5.20 -4.72
N HIS A 71 -8.37 -5.81 -3.58
CA HIS A 71 -8.72 -5.08 -2.37
C HIS A 71 -8.18 -5.86 -1.17
N ILE A 72 -7.55 -5.16 -0.24
CA ILE A 72 -7.02 -5.77 0.98
C ILE A 72 -8.11 -5.78 2.03
N ASN A 73 -8.56 -6.98 2.41
CA ASN A 73 -9.62 -7.16 3.42
C ASN A 73 -9.13 -7.81 4.70
N ASP A 74 -7.95 -8.41 4.69
CA ASP A 74 -7.42 -9.15 5.83
C ASP A 74 -7.06 -8.18 6.96
N GLU A 75 -7.70 -8.31 8.10
CA GLU A 75 -7.46 -7.45 9.26
C GLU A 75 -6.00 -7.52 9.74
N ARG A 76 -5.38 -8.69 9.63
CA ARG A 76 -3.98 -8.85 10.02
C ARG A 76 -3.09 -7.94 9.16
N ILE A 77 -3.33 -7.93 7.87
CA ILE A 77 -2.56 -7.08 6.96
C ILE A 77 -2.85 -5.61 7.20
N ILE A 78 -4.11 -5.26 7.42
CA ILE A 78 -4.48 -3.88 7.72
C ILE A 78 -3.80 -3.39 9.00
N ASN A 79 -3.75 -4.24 10.03
CA ASN A 79 -3.09 -3.90 11.28
C ASN A 79 -1.57 -3.73 11.08
N GLU A 80 -0.95 -4.63 10.31
CA GLU A 80 0.47 -4.51 9.98
C GLU A 80 0.75 -3.24 9.20
N LEU A 81 -0.13 -2.91 8.26
CA LEU A 81 -0.02 -1.70 7.45
C LEU A 81 -0.09 -0.46 8.32
N ASN A 82 -1.06 -0.41 9.23
CA ASN A 82 -1.20 0.72 10.14
C ASN A 82 0.05 0.91 11.01
N SER A 83 0.60 -0.19 11.53
CA SER A 83 1.83 -0.14 12.32
C SER A 83 3.00 0.36 11.49
N ALA A 84 3.13 -0.14 10.27
CA ALA A 84 4.22 0.27 9.39
C ALA A 84 4.12 1.74 9.01
N LEU A 85 2.91 2.23 8.76
CA LEU A 85 2.69 3.65 8.47
C LEU A 85 3.05 4.50 9.69
N GLY A 86 2.71 4.04 10.88
CA GLY A 86 3.09 4.73 12.11
C GLY A 86 4.60 4.87 12.24
N VAL A 87 5.33 3.79 11.95
CA VAL A 87 6.79 3.82 11.97
C VAL A 87 7.31 4.78 10.90
N SER A 88 6.76 4.68 9.68
CA SER A 88 7.21 5.50 8.55
C SER A 88 7.05 6.99 8.83
N PHE A 89 5.97 7.38 9.50
CA PHE A 89 5.69 8.78 9.80
C PHE A 89 6.29 9.24 11.13
N GLY A 90 7.00 8.35 11.83
CA GLY A 90 7.60 8.71 13.10
C GLY A 90 6.61 8.86 14.23
N LEU A 91 5.45 8.26 14.13
CA LEU A 91 4.46 8.26 15.19
C LEU A 91 4.81 7.18 16.21
N GLU A 92 4.49 7.44 17.47
CA GLU A 92 4.71 6.47 18.54
C GLU A 92 3.41 5.79 18.91
N PHE A 93 3.47 4.47 19.04
CA PHE A 93 2.33 3.66 19.39
C PHE A 93 2.66 2.76 20.56
#